data_7d0d2362c97ee2176e072a74cd4b9a25
#
_entry.id   7d0d2362c97ee2176e072a74cd4b9a25
#
_cell.length_a   1.000
_cell.length_b   1.000
_cell.length_c   1.000
_cell.angle_alpha   90.00
_cell.angle_beta   90.00
_cell.angle_gamma   90.00
#
_symmetry.space_group_name_H-M   'P 1'
#
loop_
_entity.id
_entity.type
_entity.pdbx_description
1 polymer ?
#
loop_
_entity_poly.entity_id
_entity_poly.type
_entity_poly.pdbx_seq_one_letter_code
_entity_poly.pdbx_strand_id
1 'polypeptide(L)'
;MINRQLGSGTRHYTDQQFSQLGIDANKIKGYDVAVATHLEIGLKILRAEADVGIASGAAARLLGLDFIPLTRERFDIVIPKARFFSPGVQALLEVVGSRDFRSRVEALGGYDTSDSGRMIASS
;
A
#
# COMPACT_ATOMS: atom_id res chain seq x y z
N MET A 1 17.42 -4.24 -7.02
CA MET A 1 16.02 -3.95 -6.61
C MET A 1 15.74 -2.46 -6.66
N ILE A 2 14.49 -2.07 -6.57
CA ILE A 2 14.05 -0.69 -6.32
C ILE A 2 13.26 -0.66 -5.02
N ASN A 3 13.45 0.38 -4.20
CA ASN A 3 12.86 0.47 -2.86
C ASN A 3 11.90 1.66 -2.75
N ARG A 4 11.10 1.65 -1.70
CA ARG A 4 10.30 2.81 -1.29
C ARG A 4 11.14 3.75 -0.43
N GLN A 5 10.78 5.01 -0.46
CA GLN A 5 11.44 6.05 0.34
C GLN A 5 11.40 5.73 1.84
N LEU A 6 12.40 6.22 2.57
CA LEU A 6 12.42 6.16 4.02
C LEU A 6 11.16 6.82 4.61
N GLY A 7 10.62 6.24 5.67
CA GLY A 7 9.38 6.68 6.31
C GLY A 7 8.10 6.08 5.74
N SER A 8 8.15 5.39 4.60
CA SER A 8 6.98 4.63 4.12
C SER A 8 6.82 3.32 4.91
N GLY A 9 5.58 2.90 5.14
CA GLY A 9 5.28 1.62 5.80
C GLY A 9 5.88 0.43 5.03
N THR A 10 5.83 0.45 3.72
CA THR A 10 6.44 -0.58 2.86
C THR A 10 7.95 -0.66 3.06
N ARG A 11 8.65 0.48 3.18
CA ARG A 11 10.09 0.49 3.45
C ARG A 11 10.38 -0.08 4.83
N HIS A 12 9.63 0.33 5.84
CA HIS A 12 9.77 -0.21 7.18
C HIS A 12 9.58 -1.73 7.21
N TYR A 13 8.55 -2.23 6.54
CA TYR A 13 8.31 -3.67 6.41
C TYR A 13 9.48 -4.39 5.72
N THR A 14 10.00 -3.82 4.62
CA THR A 14 11.14 -4.39 3.90
C THR A 14 12.38 -4.52 4.79
N ASP A 15 12.71 -3.43 5.49
CA ASP A 15 13.88 -3.38 6.37
C ASP A 15 13.74 -4.37 7.54
N GLN A 16 12.54 -4.49 8.11
CA GLN A 16 12.24 -5.45 9.17
C GLN A 16 12.36 -6.90 8.68
N GLN A 17 11.84 -7.23 7.50
CA GLN A 17 11.94 -8.58 6.95
C GLN A 17 13.40 -8.95 6.66
N PHE A 18 14.18 -8.05 6.10
CA PHE A 18 15.60 -8.30 5.84
C PHE A 18 16.37 -8.53 7.14
N SER A 19 16.09 -7.74 8.17
CA SER A 19 16.70 -7.92 9.49
C SER A 19 16.35 -9.28 10.09
N GLN A 20 15.07 -9.67 10.06
CA GLN A 20 14.61 -10.95 10.60
C GLN A 20 15.20 -12.16 9.87
N LEU A 21 15.40 -12.05 8.57
CA LEU A 21 15.96 -13.10 7.73
C LEU A 21 17.50 -13.09 7.69
N GLY A 22 18.14 -12.16 8.39
CA GLY A 22 19.59 -12.02 8.38
C GLY A 22 20.16 -11.59 7.02
N ILE A 23 19.36 -10.92 6.20
CA ILE A 23 19.79 -10.42 4.90
C ILE A 23 20.51 -9.08 5.08
N ASP A 24 21.77 -9.02 4.64
CA ASP A 24 22.53 -7.78 4.63
C ASP A 24 22.09 -6.88 3.48
N ALA A 25 21.33 -5.85 3.79
CA ALA A 25 20.79 -4.90 2.83
C ALA A 25 21.89 -4.22 1.99
N ASN A 26 23.09 -4.02 2.54
CA ASN A 26 24.21 -3.41 1.83
C ASN A 26 24.71 -4.25 0.66
N LYS A 27 24.41 -5.55 0.65
CA LYS A 27 24.75 -6.47 -0.44
C LYS A 27 23.72 -6.51 -1.54
N ILE A 28 22.58 -5.84 -1.36
CA ILE A 28 21.50 -5.84 -2.34
C ILE A 28 21.66 -4.65 -3.27
N LYS A 29 21.98 -4.93 -4.51
CA LYS A 29 22.12 -3.89 -5.55
C LYS A 29 20.80 -3.12 -5.71
N GLY A 30 20.87 -1.80 -5.57
CA GLY A 30 19.72 -0.91 -5.72
C GLY A 30 18.87 -0.72 -4.47
N TYR A 31 19.28 -1.28 -3.32
CA TYR A 31 18.56 -1.09 -2.06
C TYR A 31 18.42 0.38 -1.66
N ASP A 32 19.44 1.20 -1.94
CA ASP A 32 19.45 2.64 -1.64
C ASP A 32 18.72 3.48 -2.69
N VAL A 33 18.35 2.90 -3.82
CA VAL A 33 17.57 3.58 -4.85
C VAL A 33 16.10 3.52 -4.49
N ALA A 34 15.51 4.66 -4.20
CA ALA A 34 14.15 4.75 -3.68
C ALA A 34 13.25 5.67 -4.52
N VAL A 35 11.97 5.33 -4.52
CA VAL A 35 10.89 6.09 -5.16
C VAL A 35 9.74 6.33 -4.18
N ALA A 36 8.90 7.32 -4.48
CA ALA A 36 7.87 7.80 -3.56
C ALA A 36 6.58 6.94 -3.56
N THR A 37 6.26 6.26 -4.67
CA THR A 37 4.97 5.59 -4.83
C THR A 37 5.10 4.11 -5.22
N HIS A 38 4.05 3.34 -4.96
CA HIS A 38 3.97 1.94 -5.43
C HIS A 38 3.99 1.85 -6.96
N LEU A 39 3.36 2.81 -7.63
CA LEU A 39 3.32 2.83 -9.08
C LEU A 39 4.71 3.06 -9.69
N GLU A 40 5.52 3.94 -9.10
CA GLU A 40 6.89 4.17 -9.54
C GLU A 40 7.77 2.93 -9.38
N ILE A 41 7.58 2.13 -8.33
CA ILE A 41 8.22 0.81 -8.19
C ILE A 41 7.93 -0.03 -9.44
N GLY A 42 6.66 -0.18 -9.78
CA GLY A 42 6.26 -0.98 -10.94
C GLY A 42 6.77 -0.42 -12.27
N LEU A 43 6.76 0.89 -12.44
CA LEU A 43 7.30 1.53 -13.66
C LEU A 43 8.80 1.31 -13.83
N LYS A 44 9.57 1.32 -12.75
CA LYS A 44 11.00 1.01 -12.79
C LYS A 44 11.26 -0.44 -13.24
N ILE A 45 10.43 -1.37 -12.77
CA ILE A 45 10.51 -2.79 -13.17
C ILE A 45 10.10 -2.94 -14.64
N LEU A 46 8.99 -2.32 -15.04
CA LEU A 46 8.48 -2.38 -16.41
C LEU A 46 9.50 -1.86 -17.44
N ARG A 47 10.30 -0.85 -17.06
CA ARG A 47 11.36 -0.27 -17.90
C ARG A 47 12.69 -1.03 -17.82
N ALA A 48 12.72 -2.16 -17.12
CA ALA A 48 13.94 -2.93 -16.87
C ALA A 48 15.06 -2.15 -16.14
N GLU A 49 14.68 -1.10 -15.40
CA GLU A 49 15.61 -0.33 -14.55
C GLU A 49 15.81 -1.02 -13.18
N ALA A 50 14.95 -1.96 -12.83
CA ALA A 50 15.05 -2.82 -11.66
C ALA A 50 14.41 -4.18 -11.94
N ASP A 51 14.87 -5.22 -11.23
CA ASP A 51 14.35 -6.58 -11.38
C ASP A 51 13.18 -6.86 -10.45
N VAL A 52 13.18 -6.25 -9.26
CA VAL A 52 12.22 -6.52 -8.20
C VAL A 52 12.04 -5.29 -7.30
N GLY A 53 10.87 -5.18 -6.70
CA GLY A 53 10.55 -4.18 -5.68
C GLY A 53 9.34 -4.60 -4.88
N ILE A 54 9.18 -4.06 -3.68
CA ILE A 54 8.02 -4.31 -2.83
C ILE A 54 7.00 -3.19 -3.03
N ALA A 55 5.81 -3.57 -3.46
CA ALA A 55 4.72 -2.65 -3.78
C ALA A 55 3.36 -3.30 -3.52
N SER A 56 2.29 -2.54 -3.70
CA SER A 56 0.92 -3.08 -3.62
C SER A 56 0.60 -3.97 -4.83
N GLY A 57 -0.22 -5.00 -4.61
CA GLY A 57 -0.71 -5.86 -5.69
C GLY A 57 -1.51 -5.10 -6.74
N ALA A 58 -2.18 -4.00 -6.38
CA ALA A 58 -2.88 -3.15 -7.32
C ALA A 58 -1.94 -2.49 -8.34
N ALA A 59 -0.78 -2.00 -7.90
CA ALA A 59 0.22 -1.42 -8.80
C ALA A 59 0.77 -2.46 -9.78
N ALA A 60 1.08 -3.68 -9.32
CA ALA A 60 1.53 -4.76 -10.17
C ALA A 60 0.46 -5.13 -11.21
N ARG A 61 -0.78 -5.26 -10.79
CA ARG A 61 -1.91 -5.62 -11.66
C ARG A 61 -2.19 -4.56 -12.71
N LEU A 62 -2.17 -3.29 -12.33
CA LEU A 62 -2.37 -2.17 -13.25
C LEU A 62 -1.32 -2.13 -14.37
N LEU A 63 -0.10 -2.53 -14.06
CA LEU A 63 1.03 -2.51 -14.99
C LEU A 63 1.30 -3.87 -15.67
N GLY A 64 0.50 -4.88 -15.40
CA GLY A 64 0.66 -6.22 -15.97
C GLY A 64 1.93 -6.93 -15.50
N LEU A 65 2.40 -6.65 -14.29
CA LEU A 65 3.58 -7.27 -13.69
C LEU A 65 3.21 -8.50 -12.86
N ASP A 66 4.13 -9.46 -12.77
CA ASP A 66 4.02 -10.58 -11.85
C ASP A 66 4.05 -10.11 -10.40
N PHE A 67 3.28 -10.77 -9.54
CA PHE A 67 3.13 -10.40 -8.15
C PHE A 67 3.16 -11.62 -7.22
N ILE A 68 4.04 -11.56 -6.22
CA ILE A 68 4.14 -12.58 -5.16
C ILE A 68 3.64 -11.94 -3.85
N PRO A 69 2.49 -12.38 -3.30
CA PRO A 69 1.97 -11.83 -2.05
C PRO A 69 2.92 -12.12 -0.88
N LEU A 70 3.26 -11.10 -0.09
CA LEU A 70 4.08 -11.23 1.11
C LEU A 70 3.26 -11.05 2.38
N THR A 71 2.39 -10.04 2.42
CA THR A 71 1.55 -9.70 3.56
C THR A 71 0.33 -8.89 3.12
N ARG A 72 -0.58 -8.67 4.06
CA ARG A 72 -1.71 -7.75 3.90
C ARG A 72 -1.58 -6.61 4.90
N GLU A 73 -1.95 -5.42 4.48
CA GLU A 73 -2.03 -4.24 5.33
C GLU A 73 -3.49 -3.78 5.45
N ARG A 74 -3.85 -3.27 6.63
CA ARG A 74 -5.13 -2.61 6.84
C ARG A 74 -4.94 -1.10 6.73
N PHE A 75 -5.81 -0.47 5.96
CA PHE A 75 -5.86 0.98 5.84
C PHE A 75 -7.00 1.51 6.69
N ASP A 76 -6.68 2.33 7.68
CA ASP A 76 -7.65 2.96 8.55
C ASP A 76 -7.68 4.48 8.30
N ILE A 77 -8.87 5.05 8.28
CA ILE A 77 -9.05 6.50 8.28
C ILE A 77 -9.07 6.96 9.73
N VAL A 78 -8.14 7.82 10.09
CA VAL A 78 -8.07 8.43 11.43
C VAL A 78 -8.72 9.81 11.38
N ILE A 79 -9.76 10.00 12.18
CA ILE A 79 -10.55 11.22 12.20
C ILE A 79 -10.53 11.81 13.61
N PRO A 80 -10.14 13.08 13.80
CA PRO A 80 -10.26 13.75 15.08
C PRO A 80 -11.73 13.75 15.55
N LYS A 81 -11.98 13.40 16.80
CA LYS A 81 -13.33 13.28 17.36
C LYS A 81 -14.17 14.55 17.12
N ALA A 82 -13.58 15.73 17.28
CA ALA A 82 -14.25 17.01 17.04
C ALA A 82 -14.69 17.23 15.57
N ARG A 83 -14.11 16.51 14.63
CA ARG A 83 -14.44 16.61 13.20
C ARG A 83 -15.35 15.50 12.68
N PHE A 84 -15.61 14.48 13.49
CA PHE A 84 -16.35 13.31 13.03
C PHE A 84 -17.71 13.65 12.40
N PHE A 85 -18.47 14.56 13.03
CA PHE A 85 -19.80 14.96 12.54
C PHE A 85 -19.77 16.11 11.51
N SER A 86 -18.59 16.55 11.07
CA SER A 86 -18.54 17.58 10.03
C SER A 86 -19.09 17.04 8.70
N PRO A 87 -19.79 17.89 7.90
CA PRO A 87 -20.42 17.45 6.65
C PRO A 87 -19.48 16.76 5.67
N GLY A 88 -18.25 17.26 5.54
CA GLY A 88 -17.26 16.67 4.66
C GLY A 88 -16.80 15.27 5.09
N VAL A 89 -16.63 15.05 6.39
CA VAL A 89 -16.27 13.72 6.93
C VAL A 89 -17.43 12.75 6.75
N GLN A 90 -18.66 13.16 7.04
CA GLN A 90 -19.83 12.31 6.84
C GLN A 90 -20.02 11.92 5.37
N ALA A 91 -19.83 12.86 4.44
CA ALA A 91 -19.87 12.58 3.01
C ALA A 91 -18.78 11.58 2.59
N LEU A 92 -17.55 11.72 3.10
CA LEU A 92 -16.46 10.76 2.85
C LEU A 92 -16.84 9.36 3.37
N LEU A 93 -17.36 9.27 4.58
CA LEU A 93 -17.74 7.98 5.17
C LEU A 93 -18.89 7.31 4.41
N GLU A 94 -19.85 8.08 3.90
CA GLU A 94 -20.91 7.55 3.02
C GLU A 94 -20.32 6.94 1.75
N VAL A 95 -19.37 7.63 1.10
CA VAL A 95 -18.70 7.12 -0.11
C VAL A 95 -17.94 5.84 0.20
N VAL A 96 -17.12 5.84 1.24
CA VAL A 96 -16.28 4.68 1.62
C VAL A 96 -17.12 3.47 2.00
N GLY A 97 -18.29 3.67 2.62
CA GLY A 97 -19.23 2.61 2.96
C GLY A 97 -20.15 2.18 1.81
N SER A 98 -20.13 2.86 0.66
CA SER A 98 -21.04 2.60 -0.45
C SER A 98 -20.68 1.34 -1.24
N ARG A 99 -21.70 0.74 -1.86
CA ARG A 99 -21.53 -0.42 -2.75
C ARG A 99 -20.68 -0.06 -3.98
N ASP A 100 -20.86 1.13 -4.54
CA ASP A 100 -20.09 1.59 -5.71
C ASP A 100 -18.60 1.69 -5.40
N PHE A 101 -18.24 2.27 -4.25
CA PHE A 101 -16.85 2.33 -3.80
C PHE A 101 -16.25 0.93 -3.63
N ARG A 102 -16.95 0.02 -2.94
CA ARG A 102 -16.50 -1.37 -2.75
C ARG A 102 -16.26 -2.07 -4.08
N SER A 103 -17.21 -1.98 -5.00
CA SER A 103 -17.09 -2.59 -6.34
C SER A 103 -15.88 -2.07 -7.10
N ARG A 104 -15.61 -0.77 -7.04
CA ARG A 104 -14.45 -0.15 -7.71
C ARG A 104 -13.14 -0.60 -7.09
N VAL A 105 -13.05 -0.66 -5.77
CA VAL A 105 -11.86 -1.12 -5.06
C VAL A 105 -11.59 -2.59 -5.33
N GLU A 106 -12.62 -3.44 -5.28
CA GLU A 106 -12.51 -4.87 -5.56
C GLU A 106 -12.10 -5.15 -7.01
N ALA A 107 -12.55 -4.32 -7.96
CA ALA A 107 -12.13 -4.41 -9.36
C ALA A 107 -10.62 -4.15 -9.57
N LEU A 108 -9.97 -3.38 -8.70
CA LEU A 108 -8.52 -3.23 -8.70
C LEU A 108 -7.79 -4.52 -8.30
N GLY A 109 -8.46 -5.39 -7.56
CA GLY A 109 -7.98 -6.69 -7.11
C GLY A 109 -7.03 -6.61 -5.91
N GLY A 110 -7.07 -7.64 -5.08
CA GLY A 110 -6.20 -7.76 -3.91
C GLY A 110 -6.66 -7.00 -2.67
N TYR A 111 -7.78 -6.28 -2.73
CA TYR A 111 -8.38 -5.57 -1.60
C TYR A 111 -9.55 -6.34 -1.00
N ASP A 112 -9.66 -6.28 0.33
CA ASP A 112 -10.81 -6.76 1.08
C ASP A 112 -11.57 -5.54 1.63
N THR A 113 -12.81 -5.36 1.19
CA THR A 113 -13.66 -4.22 1.55
C THR A 113 -14.72 -4.58 2.60
N SER A 114 -14.67 -5.76 3.20
CA SER A 114 -15.68 -6.25 4.15
C SER A 114 -15.90 -5.31 5.33
N ASP A 115 -14.85 -4.65 5.82
CA ASP A 115 -14.91 -3.69 6.91
C ASP A 115 -14.91 -2.22 6.45
N SER A 116 -15.01 -1.96 5.14
CA SER A 116 -14.96 -0.60 4.59
C SER A 116 -16.11 0.26 5.12
N GLY A 117 -15.77 1.41 5.68
CA GLY A 117 -16.72 2.34 6.31
C GLY A 117 -17.15 1.95 7.74
N ARG A 118 -16.64 0.83 8.28
CA ARG A 118 -16.94 0.39 9.64
C ARG A 118 -16.07 1.13 10.65
N MET A 119 -16.68 1.57 11.76
CA MET A 119 -15.94 2.11 12.89
C MET A 119 -15.29 0.95 13.66
N ILE A 120 -13.96 0.97 13.77
CA ILE A 120 -13.19 -0.11 14.43
C ILE A 120 -12.85 0.26 15.87
N ALA A 121 -12.52 1.53 16.12
CA ALA A 121 -12.23 2.04 17.45
C ALA A 121 -12.67 3.50 17.59
N SER A 122 -13.05 3.89 18.81
CA SER A 122 -13.25 5.29 19.19
C SER A 122 -12.55 5.55 20.51
N SER A 123 -11.87 6.65 20.60
CA SER A 123 -11.23 7.10 21.84
C SER A 123 -12.01 8.24 22.49
#